data_cf348e8b6463cff63482c46fb043d5e0
#
_entry.id   cf348e8b6463cff63482c46fb043d5e0
#
_cell.length_a   1.000
_cell.length_b   1.000
_cell.length_c   1.000
_cell.angle_alpha   90.00
_cell.angle_beta   90.00
_cell.angle_gamma   90.00
#
_symmetry.space_group_name_H-M   'P 1'
#
loop_
_entity.id
_entity.type
_entity.pdbx_description
1 polymer ?
#
loop_
_entity_poly.entity_id
_entity_poly.type
_entity_poly.pdbx_seq_one_letter_code
_entity_poly.pdbx_strand_id
1 'polypeptide(L)'
;TCALPIYPAIMGYGPFHATKKALEAANLTVEDMDLIEANEAFAAQSLAVAKDLNFDMSKVNVNGGAIALGHPVGASGARILTTLLYEMEKRDAKRGLATLCIGGGMGTALIVERV
;
A
#
# COMPACT_ATOMS: atom_id res chain seq x y z
N THR A 1 -7.48 8.78 2.96
CA THR A 1 -7.72 7.35 3.26
C THR A 1 -8.95 6.87 2.53
N CYS A 2 -8.87 5.71 1.90
CA CYS A 2 -9.98 5.15 1.13
C CYS A 2 -10.19 3.67 1.50
N ALA A 3 -11.41 3.29 1.87
CA ALA A 3 -11.82 1.92 2.08
C ALA A 3 -12.97 1.59 1.11
N LEU A 4 -12.83 0.51 0.37
CA LEU A 4 -13.78 0.08 -0.64
C LEU A 4 -14.15 -1.38 -0.46
N PRO A 5 -15.44 -1.72 -0.40
CA PRO A 5 -15.86 -3.11 -0.55
C PRO A 5 -15.70 -3.54 -2.02
N ILE A 6 -15.14 -4.70 -2.20
CA ILE A 6 -15.08 -5.41 -3.48
C ILE A 6 -15.63 -6.82 -3.31
N TYR A 7 -15.56 -7.63 -4.34
CA TYR A 7 -16.07 -8.98 -4.29
C TYR A 7 -15.25 -9.87 -3.31
N PRO A 8 -15.86 -10.52 -2.30
CA PRO A 8 -15.12 -11.26 -1.28
C PRO A 8 -14.25 -12.40 -1.82
N ALA A 9 -14.62 -13.00 -2.97
CA ALA A 9 -13.84 -14.07 -3.59
C ALA A 9 -12.44 -13.61 -4.07
N ILE A 10 -12.25 -12.30 -4.26
CA ILE A 10 -10.98 -11.69 -4.63
C ILE A 10 -10.52 -10.68 -3.59
N MET A 11 -10.76 -10.97 -2.31
CA MET A 11 -10.56 -10.03 -1.19
C MET A 11 -9.14 -9.43 -1.14
N GLY A 12 -8.13 -10.18 -1.56
CA GLY A 12 -6.75 -9.68 -1.62
C GLY A 12 -6.52 -8.55 -2.61
N TYR A 13 -7.46 -8.33 -3.54
CA TYR A 13 -7.40 -7.28 -4.55
C TYR A 13 -7.90 -5.90 -4.07
N GLY A 14 -8.37 -5.81 -2.83
CA GLY A 14 -8.81 -4.56 -2.20
C GLY A 14 -7.83 -3.39 -2.34
N PRO A 15 -6.52 -3.59 -2.13
CA PRO A 15 -5.51 -2.54 -2.30
C PRO A 15 -5.48 -1.89 -3.67
N PHE A 16 -5.79 -2.63 -4.75
CA PHE A 16 -5.86 -2.08 -6.11
C PHE A 16 -6.90 -0.95 -6.20
N HIS A 17 -8.14 -1.23 -5.82
CA HIS A 17 -9.22 -0.25 -5.90
C HIS A 17 -9.04 0.88 -4.90
N ALA A 18 -8.60 0.58 -3.68
CA ALA A 18 -8.35 1.58 -2.66
C ALA A 18 -7.24 2.55 -3.08
N THR A 19 -6.15 2.05 -3.67
CA THR A 19 -5.05 2.87 -4.19
C THR A 19 -5.50 3.75 -5.33
N LYS A 20 -6.21 3.21 -6.31
CA LYS A 20 -6.75 4.02 -7.43
C LYS A 20 -7.61 5.17 -6.93
N LYS A 21 -8.54 4.90 -6.01
CA LYS A 21 -9.40 5.93 -5.45
C LYS A 21 -8.64 6.97 -4.63
N ALA A 22 -7.60 6.56 -3.88
CA ALA A 22 -6.77 7.49 -3.13
C ALA A 22 -5.96 8.41 -4.07
N LEU A 23 -5.41 7.86 -5.15
CA LEU A 23 -4.69 8.62 -6.18
C LEU A 23 -5.61 9.60 -6.91
N GLU A 24 -6.80 9.14 -7.32
CA GLU A 24 -7.81 10.01 -7.94
C GLU A 24 -8.20 11.18 -7.03
N ALA A 25 -8.46 10.90 -5.75
CA ALA A 25 -8.82 11.94 -4.77
C ALA A 25 -7.69 12.96 -4.54
N ALA A 26 -6.44 12.55 -4.67
CA ALA A 26 -5.27 13.42 -4.55
C ALA A 26 -4.88 14.08 -5.88
N ASN A 27 -5.51 13.72 -6.99
CA ASN A 27 -5.12 14.09 -8.35
C ASN A 27 -3.65 13.75 -8.64
N LEU A 28 -3.25 12.53 -8.28
CA LEU A 28 -1.91 11.98 -8.43
C LEU A 28 -1.96 10.64 -9.18
N THR A 29 -0.79 10.19 -9.62
CA THR A 29 -0.57 8.89 -10.26
C THR A 29 0.37 8.03 -9.41
N VAL A 30 0.52 6.75 -9.76
CA VAL A 30 1.47 5.84 -9.08
C VAL A 30 2.90 6.32 -9.26
N GLU A 31 3.23 6.87 -10.40
CA GLU A 31 4.55 7.38 -10.76
C GLU A 31 4.98 8.56 -9.87
N ASP A 32 4.01 9.31 -9.32
CA ASP A 32 4.26 10.41 -8.39
C ASP A 32 4.69 9.95 -6.99
N MET A 33 4.59 8.65 -6.71
CA MET A 33 4.98 8.07 -5.41
C MET A 33 6.49 7.78 -5.40
N ASP A 34 7.17 8.29 -4.37
CA ASP A 34 8.59 8.01 -4.13
C ASP A 34 8.80 6.69 -3.41
N LEU A 35 7.89 6.33 -2.50
CA LEU A 35 7.91 5.11 -1.72
C LEU A 35 6.51 4.51 -1.57
N ILE A 36 6.44 3.18 -1.52
CA ILE A 36 5.21 2.42 -1.39
C ILE A 36 5.38 1.34 -0.32
N GLU A 37 4.51 1.33 0.66
CA GLU A 37 4.33 0.21 1.58
C GLU A 37 3.01 -0.50 1.25
N ALA A 38 3.10 -1.62 0.56
CA ALA A 38 1.98 -2.47 0.21
C ALA A 38 2.00 -3.73 1.09
N ASN A 39 1.01 -3.92 1.95
CA ASN A 39 1.02 -5.04 2.88
C ASN A 39 0.90 -6.38 2.15
N GLU A 40 1.84 -7.27 2.41
CA GLU A 40 1.92 -8.61 1.83
C GLU A 40 1.10 -9.61 2.65
N ALA A 41 -0.22 -9.52 2.59
CA ALA A 41 -1.08 -10.50 3.25
C ALA A 41 -0.91 -11.91 2.65
N PHE A 42 -0.72 -11.98 1.33
CA PHE A 42 -0.40 -13.19 0.57
C PHE A 42 0.51 -12.83 -0.61
N ALA A 43 1.45 -13.71 -0.95
CA ALA A 43 2.39 -13.48 -2.05
C ALA A 43 1.68 -13.28 -3.41
N ALA A 44 0.73 -14.15 -3.75
CA ALA A 44 -0.02 -14.06 -4.99
C ALA A 44 -0.83 -12.74 -5.10
N GLN A 45 -1.44 -12.32 -3.99
CA GLN A 45 -2.19 -11.05 -3.90
C GLN A 45 -1.26 -9.85 -4.13
N SER A 46 -0.10 -9.85 -3.47
CA SER A 46 0.88 -8.76 -3.60
C SER A 46 1.39 -8.62 -5.02
N LEU A 47 1.69 -9.74 -5.68
CA LEU A 47 2.14 -9.76 -7.07
C LEU A 47 1.05 -9.27 -8.03
N ALA A 48 -0.21 -9.67 -7.84
CA ALA A 48 -1.31 -9.23 -8.67
C ALA A 48 -1.54 -7.72 -8.56
N VAL A 49 -1.59 -7.20 -7.34
CA VAL A 49 -1.77 -5.76 -7.08
C VAL A 49 -0.61 -4.94 -7.66
N ALA A 50 0.63 -5.36 -7.41
CA ALA A 50 1.82 -4.68 -7.92
C ALA A 50 1.86 -4.64 -9.45
N LYS A 51 1.51 -5.76 -10.10
CA LYS A 51 1.44 -5.85 -11.56
C LYS A 51 0.38 -4.92 -12.15
N ASP A 52 -0.84 -4.97 -11.61
CA ASP A 52 -1.98 -4.25 -12.20
C ASP A 52 -1.97 -2.76 -11.88
N LEU A 53 -1.29 -2.34 -10.80
CA LEU A 53 -0.99 -0.94 -10.51
C LEU A 53 0.32 -0.45 -11.16
N ASN A 54 1.04 -1.34 -11.84
CA ASN A 54 2.32 -1.04 -12.46
C ASN A 54 3.34 -0.44 -11.47
N PHE A 55 3.44 -1.04 -10.28
CA PHE A 55 4.38 -0.57 -9.26
C PHE A 55 5.84 -0.73 -9.71
N ASP A 56 6.63 0.31 -9.50
CA ASP A 56 8.09 0.19 -9.53
C ASP A 56 8.55 -0.54 -8.26
N MET A 57 8.92 -1.81 -8.41
CA MET A 57 9.30 -2.67 -7.29
C MET A 57 10.54 -2.20 -6.52
N SER A 58 11.35 -1.30 -7.10
CA SER A 58 12.47 -0.69 -6.39
C SER A 58 12.04 0.30 -5.30
N LYS A 59 10.79 0.74 -5.35
CA LYS A 59 10.15 1.67 -4.39
C LYS A 59 9.23 0.96 -3.39
N VAL A 60 8.96 -0.35 -3.58
CA VAL A 60 7.96 -1.10 -2.80
C VAL A 60 8.62 -1.88 -1.68
N ASN A 61 8.09 -1.71 -0.44
CA ASN A 61 8.51 -2.47 0.74
C ASN A 61 10.04 -2.56 0.89
N VAL A 62 10.71 -1.45 0.73
CA VAL A 62 12.18 -1.36 0.63
C VAL A 62 12.94 -1.84 1.88
N ASN A 63 12.25 -2.01 2.99
CA ASN A 63 12.77 -2.58 4.24
C ASN A 63 12.21 -3.99 4.52
N GLY A 64 11.65 -4.65 3.51
CA GLY A 64 10.95 -5.92 3.65
C GLY A 64 9.46 -5.75 3.96
N GLY A 65 8.66 -6.68 3.51
CA GLY A 65 7.22 -6.73 3.71
C GLY A 65 6.78 -7.79 4.72
N ALA A 66 5.48 -8.01 4.83
CA ALA A 66 4.90 -8.91 5.82
C ALA A 66 5.30 -10.39 5.66
N ILE A 67 5.67 -10.83 4.46
CA ILE A 67 6.19 -12.19 4.23
C ILE A 67 7.46 -12.42 5.04
N ALA A 68 8.35 -11.42 5.11
CA ALA A 68 9.58 -11.49 5.89
C ALA A 68 9.38 -11.12 7.37
N LEU A 69 8.56 -10.10 7.65
CA LEU A 69 8.44 -9.47 8.96
C LEU A 69 7.27 -9.97 9.81
N GLY A 70 6.27 -10.60 9.17
CA GLY A 70 5.02 -10.99 9.79
C GLY A 70 3.88 -10.02 9.52
N HIS A 71 2.64 -10.52 9.68
CA HIS A 71 1.41 -9.77 9.49
C HIS A 71 0.57 -9.74 10.79
N PRO A 72 0.89 -8.84 11.74
CA PRO A 72 0.06 -8.64 12.93
C PRO A 72 -1.22 -7.90 12.52
N VAL A 73 -2.29 -8.64 12.25
CA VAL A 73 -3.52 -8.16 11.60
C VAL A 73 -4.05 -6.87 12.21
N GLY A 74 -4.08 -6.76 13.54
CA GLY A 74 -4.55 -5.56 14.25
C GLY A 74 -3.58 -4.37 14.22
N ALA A 75 -2.33 -4.58 13.78
CA ALA A 75 -1.27 -3.56 13.80
C ALA A 75 -0.63 -3.29 12.44
N SER A 76 -0.95 -4.08 11.41
CA SER A 76 -0.28 -3.97 10.11
C SER A 76 -0.42 -2.59 9.47
N GLY A 77 -1.57 -1.94 9.60
CA GLY A 77 -1.76 -0.58 9.11
C GLY A 77 -0.81 0.41 9.77
N ALA A 78 -0.69 0.37 11.09
CA ALA A 78 0.26 1.20 11.84
C ALA A 78 1.71 0.85 11.48
N ARG A 79 2.04 -0.45 11.35
CA ARG A 79 3.38 -0.90 11.01
C ARG A 79 3.83 -0.36 9.65
N ILE A 80 3.03 -0.55 8.59
CA ILE A 80 3.40 -0.09 7.24
C ILE A 80 3.51 1.43 7.18
N LEU A 81 2.59 2.16 7.83
CA LEU A 81 2.63 3.61 7.84
C LEU A 81 3.87 4.13 8.59
N THR A 82 4.19 3.56 9.75
CA THR A 82 5.40 3.92 10.51
C THR A 82 6.67 3.67 9.69
N THR A 83 6.79 2.49 9.06
CA THR A 83 7.92 2.16 8.19
C THR A 83 8.05 3.17 7.05
N LEU A 84 6.92 3.48 6.39
CA LEU A 84 6.88 4.45 5.29
C LEU A 84 7.38 5.83 5.72
N LEU A 85 6.88 6.36 6.83
CA LEU A 85 7.25 7.70 7.31
C LEU A 85 8.74 7.81 7.65
N TYR A 86 9.30 6.83 8.37
CA TYR A 86 10.73 6.83 8.69
C TYR A 86 11.62 6.67 7.44
N GLU A 87 11.20 5.86 6.49
CA GLU A 87 11.97 5.69 5.25
C GLU A 87 11.86 6.93 4.35
N MET A 88 10.71 7.60 4.34
CA MET A 88 10.55 8.90 3.66
C MET A 88 11.48 9.97 4.25
N GLU A 89 11.58 10.03 5.58
CA GLU A 89 12.50 10.94 6.24
C GLU A 89 13.96 10.63 5.88
N LYS A 90 14.35 9.36 5.97
CA LYS A 90 15.72 8.89 5.71
C LYS A 90 16.19 9.16 4.27
N ARG A 91 15.29 9.05 3.28
CA ARG A 91 15.58 9.22 1.85
C ARG A 91 15.26 10.61 1.33
N ASP A 92 14.78 11.51 2.18
CA ASP A 92 14.24 12.81 1.75
C ASP A 92 13.13 12.69 0.69
N ALA A 93 12.38 11.60 0.76
CA ALA A 93 11.26 11.32 -0.14
C ALA A 93 10.07 12.24 0.18
N LYS A 94 9.38 12.70 -0.86
CA LYS A 94 8.29 13.67 -0.71
C LYS A 94 6.94 12.99 -0.53
N ARG A 95 6.66 11.97 -1.33
CA ARG A 95 5.34 11.31 -1.34
C ARG A 95 5.44 9.82 -1.09
N GLY A 96 4.56 9.32 -0.26
CA GLY A 96 4.48 7.91 0.06
C GLY A 96 3.05 7.38 0.02
N LEU A 97 2.91 6.12 -0.35
CA LEU A 97 1.66 5.37 -0.37
C LEU A 97 1.73 4.20 0.61
N ALA A 98 0.75 4.07 1.49
CA ALA A 98 0.53 2.86 2.28
C ALA A 98 -0.80 2.23 1.87
N THR A 99 -0.81 0.94 1.55
CA THR A 99 -2.02 0.23 1.12
C THR A 99 -2.07 -1.19 1.65
N LEU A 100 -3.27 -1.66 2.00
CA LEU A 100 -3.49 -3.02 2.50
C LEU A 100 -4.93 -3.49 2.26
N CYS A 101 -5.12 -4.81 2.17
CA CYS A 101 -6.45 -5.41 2.30
C CYS A 101 -6.86 -5.45 3.79
N ILE A 102 -8.14 -5.31 4.07
CA ILE A 102 -8.68 -5.24 5.44
C ILE A 102 -9.76 -6.29 5.73
N GLY A 103 -9.84 -7.31 4.91
CA GLY A 103 -10.82 -8.39 5.03
C GLY A 103 -12.16 -8.08 4.33
N GLY A 104 -12.99 -9.11 4.15
CA GLY A 104 -14.33 -8.98 3.56
C GLY A 104 -14.37 -8.41 2.14
N GLY A 105 -13.27 -8.47 1.40
CA GLY A 105 -13.19 -7.87 0.06
C GLY A 105 -12.98 -6.35 0.10
N MET A 106 -12.47 -5.80 1.18
CA MET A 106 -12.20 -4.37 1.33
C MET A 106 -10.70 -4.09 1.26
N GLY A 107 -10.35 -2.86 0.89
CA GLY A 107 -8.98 -2.35 0.94
C GLY A 107 -8.96 -0.93 1.48
N THR A 108 -7.82 -0.53 2.01
CA THR A 108 -7.56 0.87 2.40
C THR A 108 -6.24 1.33 1.81
N ALA A 109 -6.17 2.61 1.48
CA ALA A 109 -4.97 3.27 1.01
C ALA A 109 -4.86 4.68 1.61
N LEU A 110 -3.65 5.07 1.92
CA LEU A 110 -3.31 6.39 2.44
C LEU A 110 -2.12 6.94 1.68
N ILE A 111 -2.25 8.15 1.16
CA ILE A 111 -1.13 8.91 0.58
C ILE A 111 -0.70 9.94 1.62
N VAL A 112 0.59 10.05 1.83
CA VAL A 112 1.21 11.04 2.71
C VAL A 112 2.21 11.88 1.93
N GLU A 113 2.29 13.17 2.26
CA GLU A 113 3.25 14.11 1.67
C GLU A 113 4.00 14.84 2.78
N ARG A 114 5.31 14.95 2.63
CA ARG A 114 6.15 15.80 3.49
C ARG A 114 6.05 17.24 3.00
N VAL A 115 5.78 18.14 3.92
CA VAL A 115 5.73 19.60 3.71
C VAL A 115 7.02 20.26 4.16
#